data_0d7020e3c3abe72a4336bee2bb281a60
#
_entry.id   0d7020e3c3abe72a4336bee2bb281a60
#
_cell.length_a   1.000
_cell.length_b   1.000
_cell.length_c   1.000
_cell.angle_alpha   90.00
_cell.angle_beta   90.00
_cell.angle_gamma   90.00
#
_symmetry.space_group_name_H-M   'P 1'
#
loop_
_entity.id
_entity.type
_entity.pdbx_description
1 polymer ?
#
loop_
_entity_poly.entity_id
_entity_poly.type
_entity_poly.pdbx_seq_one_letter_code
_entity_poly.pdbx_strand_id
1 'polypeptide(L)'
;MQNIIKNATFLSIYFFVILFVYTAISKLIDFENFQVQIAQSPLLSAFATTIAYGVVIGELIIAVLLCFKKKKKLGLYLFLGFMVAFSIYIYLILNYSPFVPCSCGGILEKMGWTEHLWFNIIISILTVLILLYRYEIKRSVVVVIATIFTSCLLVIILFFTSEHLMKKENPFVRRFLPHPIDKAQYLDLGVNSYYIAGLTPDTIYLGNYTAPLLITAISNDLITKVEHQIKLDETERSFRSLLVRVQNNNFFVSDGS
;
A
#
# COMPACT_ATOMS: atom_id res chain seq x y z
N MET A 1 24.98 -34.92 -13.05
CA MET A 1 23.66 -34.39 -12.65
C MET A 1 23.60 -33.98 -11.18
N GLN A 2 24.00 -34.81 -10.22
CA GLN A 2 24.00 -34.49 -8.77
C GLN A 2 24.83 -33.25 -8.40
N ASN A 3 26.00 -33.05 -8.99
CA ASN A 3 26.85 -31.89 -8.71
C ASN A 3 26.21 -30.57 -9.21
N ILE A 4 25.51 -30.61 -10.34
CA ILE A 4 24.82 -29.44 -10.89
C ILE A 4 23.70 -28.99 -9.94
N ILE A 5 22.88 -29.94 -9.47
CA ILE A 5 21.77 -29.67 -8.54
C ILE A 5 22.30 -29.15 -7.20
N LYS A 6 23.41 -29.72 -6.70
CA LYS A 6 24.05 -29.26 -5.46
C LYS A 6 24.53 -27.80 -5.59
N ASN A 7 25.16 -27.46 -6.71
CA ASN A 7 25.64 -26.11 -6.97
C ASN A 7 24.47 -25.14 -7.16
N ALA A 8 23.43 -25.53 -7.89
CA ALA A 8 22.22 -24.72 -8.05
C ALA A 8 21.53 -24.44 -6.70
N THR A 9 21.39 -25.47 -5.85
CA THR A 9 20.85 -25.29 -4.49
C THR A 9 21.69 -24.32 -3.65
N PHE A 10 23.01 -24.42 -3.75
CA PHE A 10 23.92 -23.53 -3.04
C PHE A 10 23.74 -22.08 -3.52
N LEU A 11 23.75 -21.87 -4.82
CA LEU A 11 23.55 -20.54 -5.44
C LEU A 11 22.19 -19.94 -5.05
N SER A 12 21.12 -20.75 -5.07
CA SER A 12 19.78 -20.28 -4.66
C SER A 12 19.74 -19.82 -3.21
N ILE A 13 20.41 -20.54 -2.29
CA ILE A 13 20.45 -20.13 -0.88
C ILE A 13 21.21 -18.80 -0.70
N TYR A 14 22.32 -18.60 -1.42
CA TYR A 14 23.02 -17.32 -1.39
C TYR A 14 22.17 -16.19 -1.97
N PHE A 15 21.47 -16.46 -3.04
CA PHE A 15 20.50 -15.51 -3.59
C PHE A 15 19.43 -15.12 -2.55
N PHE A 16 18.88 -16.07 -1.76
CA PHE A 16 17.92 -15.78 -0.69
C PHE A 16 18.51 -14.89 0.41
N VAL A 17 19.78 -15.14 0.77
CA VAL A 17 20.48 -14.30 1.74
C VAL A 17 20.61 -12.88 1.21
N ILE A 18 21.10 -12.73 -0.02
CA ILE A 18 21.27 -11.40 -0.65
C ILE A 18 19.93 -10.68 -0.77
N LEU A 19 18.89 -11.41 -1.19
CA LEU A 19 17.54 -10.86 -1.32
C LEU A 19 17.05 -10.28 0.01
N PHE A 20 17.13 -11.04 1.11
CA PHE A 20 16.63 -10.59 2.40
C PHE A 20 17.49 -9.50 3.04
N VAL A 21 18.79 -9.56 2.89
CA VAL A 21 19.68 -8.47 3.33
C VAL A 21 19.37 -7.19 2.55
N TYR A 22 19.24 -7.30 1.24
CA TYR A 22 18.92 -6.15 0.39
C TYR A 22 17.57 -5.53 0.75
N THR A 23 16.51 -6.35 0.88
CA THR A 23 15.17 -5.85 1.22
C THR A 23 15.11 -5.26 2.62
N ALA A 24 15.81 -5.84 3.60
CA ALA A 24 15.91 -5.30 4.95
C ALA A 24 16.63 -3.94 4.96
N ILE A 25 17.77 -3.83 4.28
CA ILE A 25 18.54 -2.57 4.20
C ILE A 25 17.73 -1.50 3.48
N SER A 26 17.07 -1.83 2.38
CA SER A 26 16.21 -0.88 1.64
C SER A 26 15.10 -0.32 2.52
N LYS A 27 14.42 -1.17 3.32
CA LYS A 27 13.41 -0.73 4.28
C LYS A 27 13.97 0.07 5.46
N LEU A 28 15.22 -0.19 5.87
CA LEU A 28 15.87 0.58 6.93
C LEU A 28 16.28 1.98 6.48
N ILE A 29 16.73 2.13 5.22
CA ILE A 29 17.12 3.43 4.66
C ILE A 29 15.90 4.38 4.62
N ASP A 30 14.72 3.85 4.31
CA ASP A 30 13.47 4.62 4.21
C ASP A 30 12.39 4.05 5.14
N PHE A 31 12.76 3.91 6.43
CA PHE A 31 11.93 3.21 7.41
C PHE A 31 10.61 3.93 7.70
N GLU A 32 10.63 5.26 7.73
CA GLU A 32 9.43 6.07 7.96
C GLU A 32 8.39 5.85 6.86
N ASN A 33 8.80 5.92 5.60
CA ASN A 33 7.90 5.67 4.47
C ASN A 33 7.41 4.23 4.47
N PHE A 34 8.25 3.25 4.79
CA PHE A 34 7.84 1.86 4.92
C PHE A 34 6.77 1.67 6.00
N GLN A 35 6.93 2.31 7.15
CA GLN A 35 5.94 2.28 8.23
C GLN A 35 4.63 2.96 7.82
N VAL A 36 4.70 4.12 7.16
CA VAL A 36 3.52 4.83 6.64
C VAL A 36 2.75 3.99 5.63
N GLN A 37 3.42 3.25 4.76
CA GLN A 37 2.77 2.36 3.80
C GLN A 37 2.01 1.22 4.45
N ILE A 38 2.60 0.60 5.50
CA ILE A 38 1.88 -0.41 6.28
C ILE A 38 0.68 0.23 6.99
N ALA A 39 0.83 1.46 7.51
CA ALA A 39 -0.23 2.20 8.17
C ALA A 39 -1.37 2.60 7.21
N GLN A 40 -1.05 2.88 5.96
CA GLN A 40 -2.02 3.15 4.91
C GLN A 40 -2.72 1.88 4.41
N SER A 41 -2.13 0.71 4.65
CA SER A 41 -2.78 -0.56 4.30
C SER A 41 -3.97 -0.81 5.23
N PRO A 42 -5.19 -0.93 4.71
CA PRO A 42 -6.38 -1.20 5.55
C PRO A 42 -6.28 -2.52 6.29
N LEU A 43 -5.37 -3.41 5.84
CA LEU A 43 -5.22 -4.75 6.38
C LEU A 43 -4.37 -4.82 7.65
N LEU A 44 -3.37 -3.92 7.80
CA LEU A 44 -2.35 -4.00 8.85
C LEU A 44 -2.17 -2.69 9.62
N SER A 45 -2.99 -1.67 9.35
CA SER A 45 -2.85 -0.31 9.89
C SER A 45 -2.77 -0.26 11.42
N ALA A 46 -3.55 -1.08 12.14
CA ALA A 46 -3.53 -1.12 13.59
C ALA A 46 -2.18 -1.60 14.18
N PHE A 47 -1.41 -2.36 13.41
CA PHE A 47 -0.12 -2.93 13.85
C PHE A 47 1.07 -2.42 13.04
N ALA A 48 0.93 -1.30 12.32
CA ALA A 48 1.92 -0.82 11.36
C ALA A 48 3.34 -0.76 11.92
N THR A 49 3.52 -0.14 13.07
CA THR A 49 4.84 -0.01 13.72
C THR A 49 5.42 -1.37 14.10
N THR A 50 4.64 -2.22 14.76
CA THR A 50 5.11 -3.54 15.21
C THR A 50 5.47 -4.43 14.03
N ILE A 51 4.67 -4.40 12.96
CA ILE A 51 4.92 -5.18 11.75
C ILE A 51 6.12 -4.65 11.00
N ALA A 52 6.30 -3.32 10.89
CA ALA A 52 7.46 -2.74 10.22
C ALA A 52 8.78 -3.22 10.87
N TYR A 53 8.90 -3.12 12.19
CA TYR A 53 10.06 -3.65 12.91
C TYR A 53 10.18 -5.17 12.78
N GLY A 54 9.07 -5.89 12.94
CA GLY A 54 9.04 -7.36 12.86
C GLY A 54 9.49 -7.90 11.51
N VAL A 55 9.11 -7.25 10.41
CA VAL A 55 9.52 -7.61 9.05
C VAL A 55 11.03 -7.43 8.88
N VAL A 56 11.57 -6.24 9.19
CA VAL A 56 13.00 -5.96 9.01
C VAL A 56 13.88 -6.86 9.88
N ILE A 57 13.52 -7.02 11.16
CA ILE A 57 14.26 -7.89 12.08
C ILE A 57 14.15 -9.35 11.63
N GLY A 58 12.99 -9.79 11.20
CA GLY A 58 12.76 -11.14 10.69
C GLY A 58 13.58 -11.45 9.43
N GLU A 59 13.62 -10.54 8.46
CA GLU A 59 14.45 -10.68 7.25
C GLU A 59 15.93 -10.84 7.62
N LEU A 60 16.46 -10.00 8.53
CA LEU A 60 17.85 -10.08 8.97
C LEU A 60 18.16 -11.38 9.72
N ILE A 61 17.30 -11.79 10.65
CA ILE A 61 17.47 -13.06 11.38
C ILE A 61 17.49 -14.25 10.42
N ILE A 62 16.58 -14.29 9.45
CA ILE A 62 16.50 -15.36 8.48
C ILE A 62 17.75 -15.38 7.59
N ALA A 63 18.22 -14.22 7.13
CA ALA A 63 19.46 -14.13 6.35
C ALA A 63 20.66 -14.68 7.15
N VAL A 64 20.78 -14.33 8.42
CA VAL A 64 21.81 -14.85 9.32
C VAL A 64 21.69 -16.37 9.49
N LEU A 65 20.47 -16.88 9.74
CA LEU A 65 20.25 -18.33 9.90
C LEU A 65 20.63 -19.14 8.65
N LEU A 66 20.38 -18.58 7.46
CA LEU A 66 20.76 -19.21 6.18
C LEU A 66 22.28 -19.29 5.98
N CYS A 67 23.05 -18.40 6.58
CA CYS A 67 24.52 -18.46 6.55
C CYS A 67 25.10 -19.60 7.39
N PHE A 68 24.44 -19.97 8.51
CA PHE A 68 24.96 -20.99 9.41
C PHE A 68 24.57 -22.41 8.97
N LYS A 69 25.56 -23.27 8.73
CA LYS A 69 25.34 -24.66 8.28
C LYS A 69 24.35 -25.44 9.16
N LYS A 70 24.46 -25.31 10.49
CA LYS A 70 23.60 -26.01 11.46
C LYS A 70 22.17 -25.51 11.52
N LYS A 71 21.93 -24.23 11.19
CA LYS A 71 20.63 -23.56 11.29
C LYS A 71 19.94 -23.36 9.93
N LYS A 72 20.64 -23.71 8.84
CA LYS A 72 20.18 -23.51 7.46
C LYS A 72 18.79 -24.10 7.19
N LYS A 73 18.51 -25.29 7.72
CA LYS A 73 17.20 -25.94 7.60
C LYS A 73 16.08 -25.07 8.20
N LEU A 74 16.29 -24.56 9.41
CA LEU A 74 15.36 -23.65 10.09
C LEU A 74 15.20 -22.35 9.30
N GLY A 75 16.33 -21.77 8.84
CA GLY A 75 16.33 -20.57 8.00
C GLY A 75 15.49 -20.74 6.74
N LEU A 76 15.55 -21.88 6.05
CA LEU A 76 14.73 -22.15 4.85
C LEU A 76 13.24 -22.28 5.16
N TYR A 77 12.84 -22.87 6.28
CA TYR A 77 11.41 -22.92 6.67
C TYR A 77 10.89 -21.53 7.04
N LEU A 78 11.66 -20.74 7.79
CA LEU A 78 11.27 -19.36 8.12
C LEU A 78 11.23 -18.48 6.87
N PHE A 79 12.18 -18.62 5.96
CA PHE A 79 12.18 -17.95 4.67
C PHE A 79 10.90 -18.28 3.86
N LEU A 80 10.56 -19.57 3.77
CA LEU A 80 9.32 -20.01 3.12
C LEU A 80 8.09 -19.35 3.78
N GLY A 81 8.04 -19.35 5.12
CA GLY A 81 6.95 -18.75 5.87
C GLY A 81 6.77 -17.26 5.58
N PHE A 82 7.87 -16.50 5.51
CA PHE A 82 7.86 -15.08 5.14
C PHE A 82 7.39 -14.85 3.71
N MET A 83 7.92 -15.61 2.75
CA MET A 83 7.53 -15.48 1.34
C MET A 83 6.06 -15.80 1.13
N VAL A 84 5.53 -16.82 1.82
CA VAL A 84 4.09 -17.17 1.80
C VAL A 84 3.26 -16.06 2.45
N ALA A 85 3.68 -15.56 3.61
CA ALA A 85 2.98 -14.47 4.30
C ALA A 85 2.89 -13.20 3.43
N PHE A 86 3.98 -12.81 2.77
CA PHE A 86 3.98 -11.70 1.82
C PHE A 86 3.08 -11.97 0.61
N SER A 87 3.08 -13.19 0.07
CA SER A 87 2.21 -13.54 -1.05
C SER A 87 0.74 -13.39 -0.69
N ILE A 88 0.34 -13.86 0.49
CA ILE A 88 -1.04 -13.75 0.98
C ILE A 88 -1.40 -12.28 1.24
N TYR A 89 -0.51 -11.52 1.85
CA TYR A 89 -0.71 -10.10 2.09
C TYR A 89 -0.94 -9.33 0.79
N ILE A 90 -0.10 -9.56 -0.24
CA ILE A 90 -0.26 -8.94 -1.55
C ILE A 90 -1.57 -9.38 -2.21
N TYR A 91 -1.90 -10.66 -2.14
CA TYR A 91 -3.16 -11.18 -2.68
C TYR A 91 -4.38 -10.52 -2.03
N LEU A 92 -4.37 -10.34 -0.70
CA LEU A 92 -5.44 -9.67 0.03
C LEU A 92 -5.54 -8.19 -0.35
N ILE A 93 -4.41 -7.48 -0.50
CA ILE A 93 -4.42 -6.09 -0.96
C ILE A 93 -5.05 -5.98 -2.34
N LEU A 94 -4.65 -6.82 -3.29
CA LEU A 94 -5.13 -6.76 -4.67
C LEU A 94 -6.63 -7.06 -4.81
N ASN A 95 -7.20 -7.91 -3.94
CA ASN A 95 -8.57 -8.39 -4.10
C ASN A 95 -9.56 -7.82 -3.08
N TYR A 96 -9.09 -7.39 -1.91
CA TYR A 96 -9.96 -7.00 -0.79
C TYR A 96 -9.68 -5.59 -0.25
N SER A 97 -8.63 -4.92 -0.73
CA SER A 97 -8.37 -3.54 -0.33
C SER A 97 -9.11 -2.56 -1.25
N PRO A 98 -9.75 -1.53 -0.70
CA PRO A 98 -10.40 -0.48 -1.50
C PRO A 98 -9.39 0.38 -2.29
N PHE A 99 -8.14 0.36 -1.89
CA PHE A 99 -7.04 1.00 -2.62
C PHE A 99 -5.75 0.20 -2.40
N VAL A 100 -4.87 0.26 -3.39
CA VAL A 100 -3.57 -0.38 -3.35
C VAL A 100 -2.55 0.70 -2.95
N PRO A 101 -1.86 0.56 -1.79
CA PRO A 101 -0.85 1.53 -1.38
C PRO A 101 0.29 1.59 -2.41
N CYS A 102 0.97 2.74 -2.50
CA CYS A 102 2.15 2.86 -3.35
C CYS A 102 3.20 1.84 -2.90
N SER A 103 3.80 1.15 -3.88
CA SER A 103 4.89 0.22 -3.61
C SER A 103 6.17 1.03 -3.40
N CYS A 104 6.58 1.26 -2.17
CA CYS A 104 7.82 1.96 -1.89
C CYS A 104 8.85 1.01 -1.31
N GLY A 105 10.01 0.95 -1.90
CA GLY A 105 11.17 0.26 -1.35
C GLY A 105 12.08 -0.39 -2.39
N GLY A 106 13.08 0.35 -2.85
CA GLY A 106 14.22 -0.17 -3.58
C GLY A 106 13.93 -0.67 -5.00
N ILE A 107 14.68 -1.69 -5.44
CA ILE A 107 14.52 -2.24 -6.81
C ILE A 107 13.12 -2.84 -7.03
N LEU A 108 12.50 -3.37 -5.98
CA LEU A 108 11.14 -3.92 -6.04
C LEU A 108 10.05 -2.84 -6.20
N GLU A 109 10.37 -1.58 -5.97
CA GLU A 109 9.47 -0.44 -6.18
C GLU A 109 9.03 -0.29 -7.64
N LYS A 110 9.92 -0.63 -8.58
CA LYS A 110 9.62 -0.59 -10.01
C LYS A 110 8.77 -1.77 -10.49
N MET A 111 8.59 -2.80 -9.65
CA MET A 111 7.73 -3.94 -9.95
C MET A 111 6.29 -3.62 -9.54
N GLY A 112 5.35 -3.91 -10.44
CA GLY A 112 3.92 -3.88 -10.10
C GLY A 112 3.57 -4.91 -9.03
N TRP A 113 2.50 -4.67 -8.28
CA TRP A 113 2.04 -5.59 -7.22
C TRP A 113 1.80 -7.03 -7.70
N THR A 114 1.27 -7.18 -8.91
CA THR A 114 1.05 -8.49 -9.53
C THR A 114 2.36 -9.19 -9.85
N GLU A 115 3.36 -8.46 -10.34
CA GLU A 115 4.70 -9.00 -10.62
C GLU A 115 5.40 -9.42 -9.33
N HIS A 116 5.26 -8.62 -8.28
CA HIS A 116 5.79 -8.94 -6.96
C HIS A 116 5.13 -10.20 -6.37
N LEU A 117 3.83 -10.38 -6.55
CA LEU A 117 3.12 -11.60 -6.15
C LEU A 117 3.69 -12.83 -6.86
N TRP A 118 3.84 -12.78 -8.19
CA TRP A 118 4.40 -13.88 -8.96
C TRP A 118 5.85 -14.18 -8.57
N PHE A 119 6.67 -13.16 -8.34
CA PHE A 119 8.03 -13.33 -7.84
C PHE A 119 8.04 -14.12 -6.52
N ASN A 120 7.23 -13.72 -5.54
CA ASN A 120 7.15 -14.39 -4.26
C ASN A 120 6.67 -15.85 -4.39
N ILE A 121 5.71 -16.14 -5.25
CA ILE A 121 5.22 -17.49 -5.51
C ILE A 121 6.34 -18.35 -6.11
N ILE A 122 7.06 -17.86 -7.12
CA ILE A 122 8.16 -18.60 -7.76
C ILE A 122 9.27 -18.92 -6.75
N ILE A 123 9.66 -17.96 -5.93
CA ILE A 123 10.68 -18.14 -4.90
C ILE A 123 10.20 -19.12 -3.81
N SER A 124 8.92 -19.08 -3.45
CA SER A 124 8.34 -20.05 -2.51
C SER A 124 8.40 -21.47 -3.05
N ILE A 125 8.04 -21.69 -4.31
CA ILE A 125 8.12 -22.99 -4.99
C ILE A 125 9.58 -23.47 -5.03
N LEU A 126 10.51 -22.61 -5.41
CA LEU A 126 11.94 -22.95 -5.41
C LEU A 126 12.44 -23.37 -4.02
N THR A 127 11.99 -22.68 -2.98
CA THR A 127 12.33 -23.00 -1.59
C THR A 127 11.79 -24.37 -1.18
N VAL A 128 10.55 -24.69 -1.56
CA VAL A 128 9.96 -26.02 -1.33
C VAL A 128 10.76 -27.11 -2.04
N LEU A 129 11.12 -26.91 -3.30
CA LEU A 129 11.93 -27.88 -4.06
C LEU A 129 13.29 -28.11 -3.39
N ILE A 130 13.95 -27.05 -2.90
CA ILE A 130 15.22 -27.18 -2.16
C ILE A 130 15.03 -27.98 -0.86
N LEU A 131 13.96 -27.73 -0.12
CA LEU A 131 13.65 -28.43 1.13
C LEU A 131 13.40 -29.93 0.88
N LEU A 132 12.61 -30.26 -0.16
CA LEU A 132 12.30 -31.64 -0.51
C LEU A 132 13.50 -32.39 -1.05
N TYR A 133 14.35 -31.73 -1.84
CA TYR A 133 15.54 -32.37 -2.40
C TYR A 133 16.63 -32.61 -1.35
N ARG A 134 16.84 -31.69 -0.40
CA ARG A 134 17.99 -31.69 0.51
C ARG A 134 17.73 -32.41 1.82
N TYR A 135 16.47 -32.60 2.20
CA TYR A 135 16.09 -33.20 3.48
C TYR A 135 15.15 -34.39 3.29
N GLU A 136 14.94 -35.15 4.35
CA GLU A 136 14.04 -36.28 4.33
C GLU A 136 12.62 -35.89 3.88
N ILE A 137 12.16 -36.48 2.78
CA ILE A 137 10.94 -36.04 2.07
C ILE A 137 9.71 -36.10 2.99
N LYS A 138 9.46 -37.25 3.66
CA LYS A 138 8.26 -37.40 4.50
C LYS A 138 8.16 -36.31 5.58
N ARG A 139 9.25 -36.08 6.31
CA ARG A 139 9.29 -35.07 7.38
C ARG A 139 9.26 -33.64 6.82
N SER A 140 9.90 -33.43 5.69
CA SER A 140 9.92 -32.10 5.06
C SER A 140 8.55 -31.70 4.53
N VAL A 141 7.80 -32.61 3.93
CA VAL A 141 6.42 -32.33 3.44
C VAL A 141 5.51 -31.88 4.58
N VAL A 142 5.50 -32.60 5.71
CA VAL A 142 4.66 -32.23 6.86
C VAL A 142 5.02 -30.84 7.39
N VAL A 143 6.32 -30.54 7.53
CA VAL A 143 6.76 -29.23 8.03
C VAL A 143 6.49 -28.12 7.02
N VAL A 144 6.63 -28.36 5.70
CA VAL A 144 6.26 -27.38 4.65
C VAL A 144 4.78 -27.07 4.71
N ILE A 145 3.91 -28.09 4.78
CA ILE A 145 2.46 -27.87 4.89
C ILE A 145 2.13 -27.08 6.16
N ALA A 146 2.72 -27.47 7.29
CA ALA A 146 2.53 -26.76 8.55
C ALA A 146 3.01 -25.30 8.47
N THR A 147 4.14 -25.04 7.83
CA THR A 147 4.67 -23.67 7.64
C THR A 147 3.73 -22.84 6.78
N ILE A 148 3.25 -23.37 5.66
CA ILE A 148 2.30 -22.68 4.79
C ILE A 148 1.01 -22.37 5.56
N PHE A 149 0.45 -23.36 6.24
CA PHE A 149 -0.79 -23.23 6.99
C PHE A 149 -0.66 -22.18 8.12
N THR A 150 0.42 -22.23 8.91
CA THR A 150 0.66 -21.28 10.00
C THR A 150 0.88 -19.85 9.47
N SER A 151 1.56 -19.69 8.34
CA SER A 151 1.74 -18.36 7.71
C SER A 151 0.41 -17.80 7.20
N CYS A 152 -0.42 -18.62 6.55
CA CYS A 152 -1.76 -18.26 6.13
C CYS A 152 -2.61 -17.82 7.34
N LEU A 153 -2.64 -18.65 8.37
CA LEU A 153 -3.44 -18.40 9.58
C LEU A 153 -2.99 -17.10 10.27
N LEU A 154 -1.69 -16.88 10.39
CA LEU A 154 -1.12 -15.67 11.01
C LEU A 154 -1.58 -14.41 10.26
N VAL A 155 -1.46 -14.37 8.94
CA VAL A 155 -1.85 -13.19 8.15
C VAL A 155 -3.36 -12.97 8.23
N ILE A 156 -4.17 -14.02 8.19
CA ILE A 156 -5.62 -13.93 8.31
C ILE A 156 -6.04 -13.41 9.69
N ILE A 157 -5.42 -13.93 10.76
CA ILE A 157 -5.68 -13.44 12.12
C ILE A 157 -5.31 -11.95 12.25
N LEU A 158 -4.13 -11.56 11.77
CA LEU A 158 -3.71 -10.16 11.78
C LEU A 158 -4.69 -9.26 11.01
N PHE A 159 -5.18 -9.72 9.87
CA PHE A 159 -6.18 -9.02 9.08
C PHE A 159 -7.46 -8.76 9.86
N PHE A 160 -8.11 -9.82 10.37
CA PHE A 160 -9.37 -9.67 11.12
C PHE A 160 -9.19 -8.89 12.42
N THR A 161 -8.06 -9.06 13.10
CA THR A 161 -7.77 -8.33 14.35
C THR A 161 -7.54 -6.86 14.07
N SER A 162 -6.78 -6.52 13.02
CA SER A 162 -6.55 -5.13 12.62
C SER A 162 -7.87 -4.45 12.23
N GLU A 163 -8.70 -5.11 11.44
CA GLU A 163 -10.01 -4.59 11.04
C GLU A 163 -10.91 -4.33 12.27
N HIS A 164 -10.93 -5.28 13.20
CA HIS A 164 -11.72 -5.15 14.43
C HIS A 164 -11.27 -3.98 15.32
N LEU A 165 -9.94 -3.83 15.52
CA LEU A 165 -9.38 -2.73 16.32
C LEU A 165 -9.63 -1.37 15.65
N MET A 166 -9.43 -1.26 14.34
CA MET A 166 -9.69 -0.02 13.61
C MET A 166 -11.17 0.39 13.67
N LYS A 167 -12.10 -0.56 13.62
CA LYS A 167 -13.52 -0.29 13.78
C LYS A 167 -13.87 0.18 15.20
N LYS A 168 -13.15 -0.30 16.21
CA LYS A 168 -13.38 0.07 17.60
C LYS A 168 -12.85 1.47 17.93
N GLU A 169 -11.67 1.82 17.42
CA GLU A 169 -10.99 3.10 17.72
C GLU A 169 -11.51 4.26 16.86
N ASN A 170 -12.01 3.97 15.65
CA ASN A 170 -12.58 4.96 14.74
C ASN A 170 -14.07 4.66 14.50
N PRO A 171 -14.99 5.21 15.31
CA PRO A 171 -16.43 5.13 15.05
C PRO A 171 -16.82 5.84 13.74
N PHE A 172 -16.00 6.77 13.24
CA PHE A 172 -16.09 7.25 11.86
C PHE A 172 -15.46 6.21 10.92
N VAL A 173 -16.08 5.05 10.84
CA VAL A 173 -15.80 4.12 9.76
C VAL A 173 -16.06 4.87 8.48
N ARG A 174 -14.99 5.17 7.73
CA ARG A 174 -15.11 5.40 6.30
C ARG A 174 -15.68 4.11 5.74
N ARG A 175 -16.99 4.00 5.72
CA ARG A 175 -17.68 2.96 5.00
C ARG A 175 -17.45 3.27 3.52
N PHE A 176 -16.34 2.82 3.00
CA PHE A 176 -16.25 2.51 1.58
C PHE A 176 -17.06 1.22 1.37
N LEU A 177 -18.34 1.29 1.69
CA LEU A 177 -19.26 0.38 1.07
C LEU A 177 -19.19 0.75 -0.40
N PRO A 178 -18.95 -0.21 -1.31
CA PRO A 178 -19.36 -0.02 -2.68
C PRO A 178 -20.88 0.10 -2.64
N HIS A 179 -21.36 1.32 -2.38
CA HIS A 179 -22.74 1.60 -2.72
C HIS A 179 -22.75 1.57 -4.23
N PRO A 180 -23.52 0.67 -4.84
CA PRO A 180 -23.85 0.86 -6.23
C PRO A 180 -24.40 2.28 -6.30
N ILE A 181 -23.78 3.11 -7.13
CA ILE A 181 -24.31 4.43 -7.44
C ILE A 181 -25.54 4.16 -8.27
N ASP A 182 -26.70 4.05 -7.62
CA ASP A 182 -27.96 3.77 -8.28
C ASP A 182 -28.38 4.88 -9.23
N LYS A 183 -27.94 6.12 -8.94
CA LYS A 183 -28.11 7.29 -9.81
C LYS A 183 -26.88 8.18 -9.66
N ALA A 184 -26.11 8.35 -10.71
CA ALA A 184 -25.08 9.37 -10.82
C ALA A 184 -25.67 10.55 -11.59
N GLN A 185 -25.73 11.71 -10.96
CA GLN A 185 -25.89 12.98 -11.66
C GLN A 185 -24.50 13.57 -11.86
N TYR A 186 -24.20 14.02 -13.06
CA TYR A 186 -22.93 14.67 -13.36
C TYR A 186 -23.19 15.97 -14.12
N LEU A 187 -22.41 16.97 -13.82
CA LEU A 187 -22.39 18.24 -14.54
C LEU A 187 -21.02 18.40 -15.15
N ASP A 188 -20.95 18.57 -16.46
CA ASP A 188 -19.71 18.90 -17.14
C ASP A 188 -19.38 20.38 -16.90
N LEU A 189 -18.25 20.63 -16.27
CA LEU A 189 -17.81 21.97 -15.94
C LEU A 189 -16.87 22.56 -17.01
N GLY A 190 -16.44 21.75 -17.99
CA GLY A 190 -15.62 22.18 -19.12
C GLY A 190 -14.18 22.58 -18.79
N VAL A 191 -13.69 22.31 -17.57
CA VAL A 191 -12.34 22.67 -17.09
C VAL A 191 -11.72 21.49 -16.33
N ASN A 192 -10.39 21.35 -16.37
CA ASN A 192 -9.70 20.12 -15.92
C ASN A 192 -9.32 20.08 -14.44
N SER A 193 -9.47 21.17 -13.67
CA SER A 193 -9.10 21.19 -12.26
C SER A 193 -9.89 22.20 -11.44
N TYR A 194 -10.40 21.75 -10.29
CA TYR A 194 -11.20 22.55 -9.36
C TYR A 194 -10.82 22.26 -7.93
N TYR A 195 -11.13 23.23 -7.07
CA TYR A 195 -11.18 23.02 -5.62
C TYR A 195 -12.53 23.46 -5.09
N ILE A 196 -12.92 22.93 -3.94
CA ILE A 196 -14.14 23.36 -3.25
C ILE A 196 -13.84 24.67 -2.52
N ALA A 197 -14.39 25.77 -3.03
CA ALA A 197 -14.22 27.11 -2.46
C ALA A 197 -15.15 27.33 -1.26
N GLY A 198 -16.31 26.69 -1.23
CA GLY A 198 -17.26 26.75 -0.14
C GLY A 198 -18.46 25.86 -0.36
N LEU A 199 -19.17 25.58 0.74
CA LEU A 199 -20.39 24.77 0.76
C LEU A 199 -21.44 25.51 1.57
N THR A 200 -22.63 25.64 1.00
CA THR A 200 -23.85 26.03 1.70
C THR A 200 -24.88 24.91 1.60
N PRO A 201 -25.98 24.96 2.36
CA PRO A 201 -26.98 23.89 2.28
C PRO A 201 -27.53 23.65 0.87
N ASP A 202 -27.59 24.70 0.04
CA ASP A 202 -28.22 24.64 -1.29
C ASP A 202 -27.22 24.79 -2.45
N THR A 203 -25.96 25.17 -2.19
CA THR A 203 -25.01 25.54 -3.24
C THR A 203 -23.61 25.08 -2.94
N ILE A 204 -22.96 24.50 -3.95
CA ILE A 204 -21.55 24.13 -3.97
C ILE A 204 -20.80 25.20 -4.76
N TYR A 205 -19.77 25.78 -4.17
CA TYR A 205 -18.89 26.74 -4.85
C TYR A 205 -17.57 26.07 -5.22
N LEU A 206 -17.24 26.08 -6.50
CA LEU A 206 -16.00 25.55 -7.03
C LEU A 206 -15.13 26.68 -7.57
N GLY A 207 -13.86 26.68 -7.20
CA GLY A 207 -12.85 27.58 -7.75
C GLY A 207 -11.94 26.86 -8.74
N ASN A 208 -11.41 27.56 -9.74
CA ASN A 208 -10.42 27.04 -10.66
C ASN A 208 -9.02 27.52 -10.26
N TYR A 209 -7.98 26.79 -10.73
CA TYR A 209 -6.57 27.12 -10.48
C TYR A 209 -5.92 27.93 -11.59
N THR A 210 -6.63 28.20 -12.69
CA THR A 210 -6.09 28.86 -13.88
C THR A 210 -6.79 30.18 -14.14
N ALA A 211 -6.07 31.15 -14.69
CA ALA A 211 -6.67 32.43 -15.12
C ALA A 211 -7.56 32.20 -16.36
N PRO A 212 -8.74 32.92 -16.45
CA PRO A 212 -9.28 33.80 -15.45
C PRO A 212 -9.82 33.06 -14.22
N LEU A 213 -9.71 33.68 -13.04
CA LEU A 213 -10.25 33.11 -11.81
C LEU A 213 -11.78 33.12 -11.85
N LEU A 214 -12.34 31.93 -11.85
CA LEU A 214 -13.77 31.70 -11.87
C LEU A 214 -14.23 31.04 -10.59
N ILE A 215 -15.32 31.50 -10.02
CA ILE A 215 -16.06 30.73 -9.02
C ILE A 215 -17.35 30.27 -9.66
N THR A 216 -17.52 28.95 -9.73
CA THR A 216 -18.73 28.34 -10.24
C THR A 216 -19.62 27.97 -9.06
N ALA A 217 -20.76 28.58 -8.94
CA ALA A 217 -21.81 28.21 -7.99
C ALA A 217 -22.72 27.16 -8.65
N ILE A 218 -22.88 26.02 -8.02
CA ILE A 218 -23.70 24.91 -8.51
C ILE A 218 -24.75 24.60 -7.46
N SER A 219 -26.03 24.54 -7.87
CA SER A 219 -27.07 24.07 -6.98
C SER A 219 -26.95 22.61 -6.65
N ASN A 220 -27.46 22.17 -5.50
CA ASN A 220 -27.38 20.76 -5.04
C ASN A 220 -28.08 19.76 -5.98
N ASP A 221 -28.99 20.23 -6.82
CA ASP A 221 -29.63 19.40 -7.86
C ASP A 221 -28.79 19.26 -9.14
N LEU A 222 -27.61 19.90 -9.19
CA LEU A 222 -26.69 19.95 -10.32
C LEU A 222 -27.31 20.51 -11.63
N ILE A 223 -28.41 21.26 -11.55
CA ILE A 223 -29.11 21.80 -12.72
C ILE A 223 -28.66 23.22 -12.98
N THR A 224 -28.53 24.05 -11.92
CA THR A 224 -28.21 25.47 -12.04
C THR A 224 -26.71 25.66 -11.87
N LYS A 225 -26.08 26.29 -12.89
CA LYS A 225 -24.65 26.67 -12.89
C LYS A 225 -24.58 28.20 -13.08
N VAL A 226 -23.95 28.90 -12.14
CA VAL A 226 -23.67 30.31 -12.23
C VAL A 226 -22.17 30.54 -12.10
N GLU A 227 -21.58 31.22 -13.07
CA GLU A 227 -20.16 31.54 -13.06
C GLU A 227 -19.93 33.01 -12.66
N HIS A 228 -19.08 33.19 -11.65
CA HIS A 228 -18.65 34.51 -11.19
C HIS A 228 -17.16 34.66 -11.53
N GLN A 229 -16.85 35.60 -12.41
CA GLN A 229 -15.48 35.98 -12.71
C GLN A 229 -14.97 36.97 -11.66
N ILE A 230 -13.86 36.62 -11.01
CA ILE A 230 -13.17 37.51 -10.09
C ILE A 230 -12.18 38.36 -10.90
N LYS A 231 -12.44 39.66 -10.98
CA LYS A 231 -11.50 40.62 -11.55
C LYS A 231 -10.54 41.06 -10.45
N LEU A 232 -9.27 40.80 -10.64
CA LEU A 232 -8.19 41.29 -9.78
C LEU A 232 -7.58 42.51 -10.48
N ASP A 233 -7.27 43.57 -9.71
CA ASP A 233 -6.54 44.72 -10.22
C ASP A 233 -5.14 44.29 -10.67
N GLU A 234 -4.70 44.75 -11.84
CA GLU A 234 -3.51 44.28 -12.57
C GLU A 234 -2.16 44.59 -11.88
N THR A 235 -2.15 45.07 -10.65
CA THR A 235 -0.94 45.54 -9.96
C THR A 235 -0.22 44.48 -9.16
N GLU A 236 -0.77 43.27 -8.97
CA GLU A 236 -0.10 42.22 -8.17
C GLU A 236 0.29 40.99 -9.00
N ARG A 237 1.59 40.85 -9.08
CA ARG A 237 2.34 39.82 -9.85
C ARG A 237 2.27 38.45 -9.20
N SER A 238 2.18 37.46 -10.07
CA SER A 238 2.31 36.01 -9.84
C SER A 238 1.11 35.34 -9.16
N PHE A 239 0.20 34.94 -10.00
CA PHE A 239 -0.96 34.08 -9.75
C PHE A 239 -0.59 32.62 -9.32
N ARG A 240 0.36 32.42 -8.42
CA ARG A 240 0.80 31.04 -8.15
C ARG A 240 -0.03 30.29 -7.12
N SER A 241 -0.95 30.92 -6.40
CA SER A 241 -1.78 30.21 -5.39
C SER A 241 -2.92 31.04 -4.80
N LEU A 242 -3.68 31.75 -5.64
CA LEU A 242 -4.88 32.40 -5.14
C LEU A 242 -5.95 31.36 -4.84
N LEU A 243 -6.30 31.24 -3.57
CA LEU A 243 -7.42 30.44 -3.11
C LEU A 243 -8.58 31.37 -2.76
N VAL A 244 -9.73 31.10 -3.34
CA VAL A 244 -10.96 31.80 -3.01
C VAL A 244 -11.79 30.96 -2.07
N ARG A 245 -12.17 31.51 -0.94
CA ARG A 245 -13.06 30.89 0.04
C ARG A 245 -14.39 31.62 0.08
N VAL A 246 -15.47 30.86 0.07
CA VAL A 246 -16.82 31.42 0.21
C VAL A 246 -17.33 31.11 1.61
N GLN A 247 -17.71 32.18 2.34
CA GLN A 247 -18.30 32.07 3.67
C GLN A 247 -19.38 33.14 3.82
N ASN A 248 -20.60 32.73 4.18
CA ASN A 248 -21.74 33.65 4.38
C ASN A 248 -21.98 34.60 3.19
N ASN A 249 -21.98 34.08 1.96
CA ASN A 249 -22.10 34.84 0.71
C ASN A 249 -20.99 35.85 0.41
N ASN A 250 -19.92 35.86 1.19
CA ASN A 250 -18.75 36.70 0.92
C ASN A 250 -17.62 35.87 0.32
N PHE A 251 -16.90 36.46 -0.63
CA PHE A 251 -15.74 35.88 -1.27
C PHE A 251 -14.47 36.44 -0.61
N PHE A 252 -13.67 35.55 -0.05
CA PHE A 252 -12.37 35.87 0.52
C PHE A 252 -11.29 35.33 -0.41
N VAL A 253 -10.39 36.18 -0.85
CA VAL A 253 -9.26 35.85 -1.69
C VAL A 253 -8.00 35.88 -0.81
N SER A 254 -7.24 34.79 -0.78
CA SER A 254 -5.94 34.72 -0.12
C SER A 254 -4.86 34.34 -1.12
N ASP A 255 -3.71 34.97 -1.00
CA ASP A 255 -2.54 34.71 -1.84
C ASP A 255 -1.65 33.55 -1.36
N GLY A 256 -2.05 32.85 -0.31
CA GLY A 256 -1.34 31.69 0.19
C GLY A 256 0.02 31.97 0.83
N SER A 257 0.28 33.25 1.22
CA SER A 257 1.47 33.61 2.00
C SER A 257 1.26 33.41 3.50
#